data_a0a7ebaf4fa5c00797845b44316ce380
#
_entry.id   a0a7ebaf4fa5c00797845b44316ce380
#
_cell.length_a   1.000
_cell.length_b   1.000
_cell.length_c   1.000
_cell.angle_alpha   90.00
_cell.angle_beta   90.00
_cell.angle_gamma   90.00
#
_symmetry.space_group_name_H-M   'P 1'
#
loop_
_entity.id
_entity.type
_entity.pdbx_description
1 polymer ?
#
loop_
_entity_poly.entity_id
_entity_poly.type
_entity_poly.pdbx_seq_one_letter_code
_entity_poly.pdbx_strand_id
1 'polypeptide(L)'
;MHLKEPALITTTTGQNGYQKEVFRLPSTIYFIAGCNIYINNALFVIQPSVLVRSNSSVTETDFTLRTTFKNRFWCGVSYRTNDALILMAGANIKAFRLYYSYDMGISGIAKTSKGSHEFMASYSYKMELEKKKRHPHKSIRLL
;
A
#
# COMPACT_ATOMS: atom_id res chain seq x y z
N MET A 1 -20.11 17.20 5.41
CA MET A 1 -20.25 16.05 4.51
C MET A 1 -20.34 14.80 5.38
N HIS A 2 -21.55 14.23 5.53
CA HIS A 2 -21.71 13.01 6.32
C HIS A 2 -21.43 11.81 5.42
N LEU A 3 -20.28 11.16 5.61
CA LEU A 3 -20.00 9.85 5.03
C LEU A 3 -20.93 8.84 5.72
N LYS A 4 -21.98 8.38 5.03
CA LYS A 4 -22.85 7.33 5.52
C LYS A 4 -22.06 6.02 5.55
N GLU A 5 -21.86 5.47 6.73
CA GLU A 5 -21.27 4.14 6.90
C GLU A 5 -22.21 3.09 6.27
N PRO A 6 -21.70 2.23 5.37
CA PRO A 6 -22.50 1.15 4.82
C PRO A 6 -22.83 0.14 5.91
N ALA A 7 -24.11 -0.19 6.05
CA ALA A 7 -24.59 -1.19 7.00
C ALA A 7 -24.99 -2.46 6.26
N LEU A 8 -24.41 -3.60 6.65
CA LEU A 8 -24.85 -4.92 6.22
C LEU A 8 -25.88 -5.44 7.23
N ILE A 9 -27.05 -5.80 6.72
CA ILE A 9 -28.14 -6.37 7.53
C ILE A 9 -28.13 -7.87 7.27
N THR A 10 -27.81 -8.67 8.30
CA THR A 10 -27.91 -10.13 8.25
C THR A 10 -29.08 -10.57 9.11
N THR A 11 -29.98 -11.37 8.53
CA THR A 11 -31.10 -11.98 9.26
C THR A 11 -30.74 -13.44 9.49
N THR A 12 -30.56 -13.82 10.76
CA THR A 12 -30.34 -15.22 11.15
C THR A 12 -31.59 -15.74 11.84
N THR A 13 -32.07 -16.90 11.39
CA THR A 13 -33.19 -17.57 12.01
C THR A 13 -32.68 -18.43 13.17
N GLY A 14 -32.89 -17.99 14.39
CA GLY A 14 -32.62 -18.77 15.61
C GLY A 14 -33.90 -19.42 16.16
N GLN A 15 -33.73 -20.33 17.12
CA GLN A 15 -34.87 -21.04 17.74
C GLN A 15 -35.93 -20.13 18.45
N ASN A 16 -35.61 -18.86 18.70
CA ASN A 16 -36.46 -17.88 19.38
C ASN A 16 -36.88 -16.70 18.48
N GLY A 17 -36.88 -16.86 17.15
CA GLY A 17 -37.31 -15.82 16.21
C GLY A 17 -36.18 -15.19 15.41
N TYR A 18 -36.54 -14.22 14.57
CA TYR A 18 -35.61 -13.53 13.70
C TYR A 18 -34.77 -12.53 14.48
N GLN A 19 -33.45 -12.74 14.55
CA GLN A 19 -32.50 -11.77 15.07
C GLN A 19 -31.94 -10.98 13.90
N LYS A 20 -32.09 -9.65 13.94
CA LYS A 20 -31.55 -8.74 12.94
C LYS A 20 -30.25 -8.15 13.47
N GLU A 21 -29.15 -8.66 13.01
CA GLU A 21 -27.82 -8.09 13.29
C GLU A 21 -27.45 -7.05 12.22
N VAL A 22 -27.13 -5.84 12.69
CA VAL A 22 -26.68 -4.75 11.82
C VAL A 22 -25.20 -4.59 11.99
N PHE A 23 -24.42 -5.09 11.03
CA PHE A 23 -23.00 -4.85 10.94
C PHE A 23 -22.75 -3.48 10.32
N ARG A 24 -22.19 -2.55 11.08
CA ARG A 24 -21.72 -1.27 10.57
C ARG A 24 -20.25 -1.39 10.25
N LEU A 25 -19.88 -1.15 9.00
CA LEU A 25 -18.48 -1.07 8.56
C LEU A 25 -17.97 0.34 8.86
N PRO A 26 -17.00 0.51 9.76
CA PRO A 26 -16.45 1.82 10.07
C PRO A 26 -15.71 2.38 8.84
N SER A 27 -15.97 3.64 8.53
CA SER A 27 -15.21 4.36 7.49
C SER A 27 -13.80 4.63 7.99
N THR A 28 -12.79 4.27 7.17
CA THR A 28 -11.38 4.54 7.47
C THR A 28 -10.88 5.65 6.55
N ILE A 29 -10.27 6.67 7.15
CA ILE A 29 -9.64 7.78 6.44
C ILE A 29 -8.13 7.53 6.42
N TYR A 30 -7.51 7.72 5.26
CA TYR A 30 -6.07 7.60 5.04
C TYR A 30 -5.50 8.96 4.65
N PHE A 31 -4.40 9.34 5.31
CA PHE A 31 -3.58 10.48 4.94
C PHE A 31 -2.15 10.01 4.73
N ILE A 32 -1.57 10.33 3.55
CA ILE A 32 -0.20 9.96 3.20
C ILE A 32 0.54 11.22 2.78
N ALA A 33 1.72 11.42 3.36
CA ALA A 33 2.65 12.46 2.96
C ALA A 33 4.08 11.91 2.89
N GLY A 34 4.88 12.44 1.98
CA GLY A 34 6.28 12.04 1.83
C GLY A 34 7.01 12.91 0.83
N CYS A 35 8.34 12.82 0.83
CA CYS A 35 9.18 13.54 -0.12
C CYS A 35 10.36 12.67 -0.58
N ASN A 36 11.00 13.08 -1.68
CA ASN A 36 12.22 12.46 -2.20
C ASN A 36 13.38 13.43 -2.05
N ILE A 37 14.42 13.02 -1.35
CA ILE A 37 15.65 13.77 -1.15
C ILE A 37 16.75 13.08 -1.97
N TYR A 38 17.27 13.77 -2.98
CA TYR A 38 18.29 13.26 -3.89
C TYR A 38 19.67 13.64 -3.39
N ILE A 39 20.56 12.67 -3.21
CA ILE A 39 21.91 12.87 -2.75
C ILE A 39 22.89 12.33 -3.82
N ASN A 40 24.00 13.05 -4.01
CA ASN A 40 25.08 12.64 -4.89
C ASN A 40 24.60 12.29 -6.32
N ASN A 41 24.06 13.27 -7.03
CA ASN A 41 23.53 13.13 -8.39
C ASN A 41 22.51 11.98 -8.54
N ALA A 42 21.62 11.83 -7.57
CA ALA A 42 20.59 10.79 -7.51
C ALA A 42 21.12 9.35 -7.39
N LEU A 43 22.39 9.14 -7.00
CA LEU A 43 22.87 7.80 -6.65
C LEU A 43 22.13 7.24 -5.43
N PHE A 44 21.84 8.11 -4.48
CA PHE A 44 21.02 7.80 -3.30
C PHE A 44 19.76 8.68 -3.30
N VAL A 45 18.63 8.05 -3.05
CA VAL A 45 17.37 8.75 -2.85
C VAL A 45 16.82 8.35 -1.49
N ILE A 46 16.70 9.33 -0.58
CA ILE A 46 16.09 9.14 0.74
C ILE A 46 14.64 9.56 0.65
N GLN A 47 13.73 8.71 1.11
CA GLN A 47 12.29 8.86 1.00
C GLN A 47 11.64 8.74 2.38
N PRO A 48 11.61 9.82 3.19
CA PRO A 48 10.79 9.85 4.38
C PRO A 48 9.30 9.95 3.98
N SER A 49 8.46 9.22 4.70
CA SER A 49 7.02 9.26 4.51
C SER A 49 6.27 8.99 5.81
N VAL A 50 5.07 9.50 5.90
CA VAL A 50 4.13 9.28 6.99
C VAL A 50 2.79 8.82 6.41
N LEU A 51 2.21 7.79 7.01
CA LEU A 51 0.88 7.30 6.74
C LEU A 51 0.07 7.38 8.04
N VAL A 52 -1.05 8.06 8.01
CA VAL A 52 -2.02 8.10 9.11
C VAL A 52 -3.28 7.38 8.66
N ARG A 53 -3.71 6.41 9.44
CA ARG A 53 -4.98 5.71 9.28
C ARG A 53 -5.85 6.04 10.47
N SER A 54 -7.05 6.53 10.22
CA SER A 54 -8.00 6.84 11.29
C SER A 54 -9.37 6.29 10.98
N ASN A 55 -9.95 5.59 11.92
CA ASN A 55 -11.35 5.19 11.93
C ASN A 55 -12.02 5.70 13.19
N SER A 56 -13.33 5.42 13.36
CA SER A 56 -14.11 5.91 14.51
C SER A 56 -13.57 5.46 15.89
N SER A 57 -12.70 4.45 15.94
CA SER A 57 -12.24 3.84 17.20
C SER A 57 -10.72 3.93 17.41
N VAL A 58 -9.93 3.92 16.35
CA VAL A 58 -8.46 3.83 16.43
C VAL A 58 -7.81 4.72 15.39
N THR A 59 -6.73 5.40 15.78
CA THR A 59 -5.83 6.12 14.89
C THR A 59 -4.45 5.51 14.98
N GLU A 60 -3.90 5.10 13.83
CA GLU A 60 -2.55 4.54 13.69
C GLU A 60 -1.70 5.44 12.81
N THR A 61 -0.45 5.59 13.15
CA THR A 61 0.52 6.39 12.39
C THR A 61 1.76 5.56 12.10
N ASP A 62 2.12 5.47 10.83
CA ASP A 62 3.33 4.79 10.35
C ASP A 62 4.33 5.83 9.86
N PHE A 63 5.52 5.85 10.43
CA PHE A 63 6.66 6.64 9.97
C PHE A 63 7.61 5.73 9.21
N THR A 64 7.87 6.02 7.95
CA THR A 64 8.73 5.20 7.10
C THR A 64 9.89 6.02 6.57
N LEU A 65 11.09 5.46 6.68
CA LEU A 65 12.31 5.97 6.04
C LEU A 65 12.83 4.90 5.09
N ARG A 66 12.87 5.22 3.81
CA ARG A 66 13.37 4.34 2.76
C ARG A 66 14.55 5.00 2.06
N THR A 67 15.61 4.23 1.79
CA THR A 67 16.77 4.66 1.00
C THR A 67 16.91 3.77 -0.21
N THR A 68 17.04 4.38 -1.39
CA THR A 68 17.24 3.68 -2.66
C THR A 68 18.61 4.00 -3.21
N PHE A 69 19.36 2.97 -3.64
CA PHE A 69 20.69 3.08 -4.24
C PHE A 69 20.64 2.70 -5.72
N LYS A 70 21.13 3.61 -6.58
CA LYS A 70 21.18 3.43 -8.05
C LYS A 70 19.87 2.94 -8.66
N ASN A 71 18.75 3.21 -8.04
CA ASN A 71 17.43 2.73 -8.43
C ASN A 71 17.31 1.18 -8.58
N ARG A 72 18.27 0.45 -8.02
CA ARG A 72 18.31 -1.02 -8.07
C ARG A 72 18.07 -1.68 -6.73
N PHE A 73 18.70 -1.18 -5.69
CA PHE A 73 18.57 -1.71 -4.33
C PHE A 73 17.94 -0.68 -3.44
N TRP A 74 17.14 -1.11 -2.52
CA TRP A 74 16.57 -0.24 -1.52
C TRP A 74 16.43 -0.97 -0.19
N CYS A 75 16.52 -0.23 0.89
CA CYS A 75 16.19 -0.68 2.21
C CYS A 75 15.36 0.40 2.91
N GLY A 76 14.65 -0.01 3.93
CA GLY A 76 13.81 0.91 4.69
C GLY A 76 13.47 0.37 6.06
N VAL A 77 13.06 1.28 6.91
CA VAL A 77 12.51 0.99 8.24
C VAL A 77 11.19 1.74 8.36
N SER A 78 10.19 1.08 8.91
CA SER A 78 8.91 1.68 9.24
C SER A 78 8.61 1.45 10.72
N TYR A 79 8.24 2.50 11.40
CA TYR A 79 7.78 2.47 12.78
C TYR A 79 6.29 2.76 12.82
N ARG A 80 5.50 1.77 13.27
CA ARG A 80 4.08 1.92 13.53
C ARG A 80 3.87 2.21 15.00
N THR A 81 3.20 3.31 15.29
CA THR A 81 2.99 3.77 16.65
C THR A 81 2.32 2.70 17.50
N ASN A 82 2.97 2.33 18.62
CA ASN A 82 2.50 1.37 19.61
C ASN A 82 2.24 -0.07 19.11
N ASP A 83 2.68 -0.44 17.92
CA ASP A 83 2.37 -1.73 17.32
C ASP A 83 3.63 -2.48 16.86
N ALA A 84 4.37 -1.95 15.90
CA ALA A 84 5.43 -2.69 15.25
C ALA A 84 6.59 -1.84 14.74
N LEU A 85 7.76 -2.48 14.61
CA LEU A 85 8.91 -2.00 13.83
C LEU A 85 9.10 -2.94 12.64
N ILE A 86 9.08 -2.40 11.43
CA ILE A 86 9.18 -3.16 10.19
C ILE A 86 10.48 -2.81 9.50
N LEU A 87 11.31 -3.82 9.26
CA LEU A 87 12.52 -3.71 8.43
C LEU A 87 12.20 -4.20 7.02
N MET A 88 12.63 -3.46 6.01
CA MET A 88 12.33 -3.75 4.62
C MET A 88 13.59 -3.67 3.77
N ALA A 89 13.69 -4.56 2.79
CA ALA A 89 14.73 -4.51 1.77
C ALA A 89 14.18 -5.00 0.44
N GLY A 90 14.77 -4.56 -0.66
CA GLY A 90 14.38 -5.03 -1.97
C GLY A 90 15.38 -4.74 -3.06
N ALA A 91 15.20 -5.44 -4.18
CA ALA A 91 16.02 -5.31 -5.36
C ALA A 91 15.16 -5.26 -6.63
N ASN A 92 15.54 -4.35 -7.53
CA ASN A 92 14.96 -4.21 -8.87
C ASN A 92 15.99 -4.68 -9.89
N ILE A 93 15.83 -5.87 -10.45
CA ILE A 93 16.75 -6.48 -11.40
C ILE A 93 16.03 -6.64 -12.73
N LYS A 94 16.25 -5.69 -13.65
CA LYS A 94 15.54 -5.65 -14.95
C LYS A 94 14.04 -5.70 -14.80
N ALA A 95 13.40 -6.80 -15.20
CA ALA A 95 11.97 -7.03 -15.12
C ALA A 95 11.50 -7.61 -13.78
N PHE A 96 12.43 -8.11 -12.96
CA PHE A 96 12.14 -8.69 -11.67
C PHE A 96 12.26 -7.66 -10.55
N ARG A 97 11.35 -7.72 -9.58
CA ARG A 97 11.40 -6.98 -8.33
C ARG A 97 11.23 -7.96 -7.19
N LEU A 98 12.16 -7.93 -6.25
CA LEU A 98 12.18 -8.76 -5.07
C LEU A 98 12.03 -7.86 -3.85
N TYR A 99 11.19 -8.27 -2.92
CA TYR A 99 10.92 -7.57 -1.66
C TYR A 99 11.00 -8.56 -0.52
N TYR A 100 11.55 -8.10 0.57
CA TYR A 100 11.57 -8.81 1.84
C TYR A 100 11.23 -7.85 2.94
N SER A 101 10.40 -8.25 3.88
CA SER A 101 10.13 -7.51 5.11
C SER A 101 10.17 -8.43 6.33
N TYR A 102 10.57 -7.83 7.44
CA TYR A 102 10.53 -8.44 8.76
C TYR A 102 9.79 -7.50 9.70
N ASP A 103 8.66 -7.96 10.20
CA ASP A 103 7.80 -7.24 11.13
C ASP A 103 8.06 -7.72 12.56
N MET A 104 8.50 -6.80 13.41
CA MET A 104 8.70 -7.03 14.84
C MET A 104 7.62 -6.31 15.62
N GLY A 105 6.70 -7.04 16.23
CA GLY A 105 5.72 -6.47 17.13
C GLY A 105 6.37 -5.91 18.39
N ILE A 106 6.06 -4.66 18.73
CA ILE A 106 6.58 -3.96 19.92
C ILE A 106 5.53 -3.93 21.03
N SER A 107 4.27 -4.16 20.70
CA SER A 107 3.17 -4.12 21.66
C SER A 107 3.28 -5.23 22.71
N GLY A 108 2.69 -5.02 23.90
CA GLY A 108 2.74 -5.98 25.00
C GLY A 108 2.19 -7.38 24.65
N ILE A 109 1.29 -7.48 23.66
CA ILE A 109 0.74 -8.74 23.14
C ILE A 109 1.76 -9.44 22.23
N ALA A 110 2.65 -8.70 21.59
CA ALA A 110 3.66 -9.22 20.66
C ALA A 110 4.82 -9.96 21.35
N LYS A 111 4.94 -9.91 22.68
CA LYS A 111 5.97 -10.64 23.42
C LYS A 111 5.92 -12.17 23.22
N THR A 112 4.81 -12.69 22.75
CA THR A 112 4.62 -14.12 22.44
C THR A 112 4.90 -14.46 20.97
N SER A 113 4.93 -13.45 20.08
CA SER A 113 5.21 -13.64 18.65
C SER A 113 6.68 -13.32 18.33
N LYS A 114 7.34 -14.21 17.61
CA LYS A 114 8.73 -14.02 17.15
C LYS A 114 8.86 -13.10 15.93
N GLY A 115 7.82 -12.33 15.62
CA GLY A 115 7.75 -11.51 14.41
C GLY A 115 7.29 -12.29 13.17
N SER A 116 7.11 -11.58 12.06
CA SER A 116 6.65 -12.12 10.78
C SER A 116 7.65 -11.82 9.67
N HIS A 117 7.91 -12.81 8.82
CA HIS A 117 8.73 -12.67 7.63
C HIS A 117 7.83 -12.68 6.40
N GLU A 118 7.98 -11.67 5.55
CA GLU A 118 7.23 -11.57 4.30
C GLU A 118 8.19 -11.52 3.13
N PHE A 119 7.88 -12.26 2.07
CA PHE A 119 8.64 -12.28 0.85
C PHE A 119 7.71 -12.10 -0.35
N MET A 120 8.05 -11.15 -1.23
CA MET A 120 7.29 -10.89 -2.45
C MET A 120 8.24 -10.86 -3.66
N ALA A 121 7.84 -11.51 -4.74
CA ALA A 121 8.48 -11.41 -6.04
C ALA A 121 7.48 -10.92 -7.07
N SER A 122 7.87 -9.99 -7.94
CA SER A 122 7.04 -9.55 -9.05
C SER A 122 7.84 -9.47 -10.34
N TYR A 123 7.18 -9.76 -11.45
CA TYR A 123 7.73 -9.70 -12.80
C TYR A 123 6.92 -8.72 -13.64
N SER A 124 7.60 -7.78 -14.32
CA SER A 124 6.97 -6.79 -15.18
C SER A 124 7.30 -7.07 -16.63
N TYR A 125 6.30 -7.41 -17.43
CA TYR A 125 6.42 -7.58 -18.87
C TYR A 125 5.93 -6.33 -19.60
N LYS A 126 6.77 -5.76 -20.48
CA LYS A 126 6.37 -4.65 -21.35
C LYS A 126 5.69 -5.22 -22.58
N MET A 127 4.41 -5.01 -22.73
CA MET A 127 3.71 -5.23 -24.00
C MET A 127 3.74 -3.93 -24.80
N GLU A 128 4.44 -3.93 -25.93
CA GLU A 128 4.32 -2.86 -26.93
C GLU A 128 3.08 -3.13 -27.77
N LEU A 129 1.98 -2.50 -27.42
CA LEU A 129 0.81 -2.47 -28.27
C LEU A 129 1.11 -1.49 -29.42
N GLU A 130 1.40 -2.02 -30.59
CA GLU A 130 1.55 -1.24 -31.82
C GLU A 130 0.25 -0.44 -32.05
N LYS A 131 0.28 0.86 -31.79
CA LYS A 131 -0.82 1.76 -32.17
C LYS A 131 -0.91 1.75 -33.68
N LYS A 132 -1.82 0.95 -34.24
CA LYS A 132 -2.17 0.97 -35.66
C LYS A 132 -2.43 2.44 -36.06
N LYS A 133 -1.50 3.02 -36.85
CA LYS A 133 -1.66 4.37 -37.37
C LYS A 133 -2.96 4.42 -38.15
N ARG A 134 -3.96 5.13 -37.63
CA ARG A 134 -5.17 5.45 -38.39
C ARG A 134 -4.71 6.35 -39.53
N HIS A 135 -4.74 5.83 -40.73
CA HIS A 135 -4.55 6.66 -41.92
C HIS A 135 -5.70 7.68 -41.96
N PRO A 136 -5.39 8.99 -42.02
CA PRO A 136 -6.45 9.97 -42.20
C PRO A 136 -7.10 9.73 -43.58
N HIS A 137 -8.41 9.50 -43.60
CA HIS A 137 -9.16 9.44 -44.84
C HIS A 137 -8.99 10.79 -45.53
N LYS A 138 -8.29 10.79 -46.66
CA LYS A 138 -8.30 11.94 -47.59
C LYS A 138 -9.75 12.07 -48.14
N SER A 139 -10.46 13.07 -47.69
CA SER A 139 -11.72 13.49 -48.31
C SER A 139 -11.40 14.00 -49.70
N ILE A 140 -11.78 13.24 -50.73
CA ILE A 140 -11.76 13.70 -52.12
C ILE A 140 -13.00 14.61 -52.29
N ARG A 141 -12.82 15.91 -52.20
CA ARG A 141 -13.82 16.86 -52.70
C ARG A 141 -13.71 16.86 -54.20
N LEU A 142 -14.70 16.27 -54.89
CA LEU A 142 -14.99 16.51 -56.30
C LEU A 142 -15.66 17.86 -56.40
N LEU A 143 -15.03 18.79 -57.12
CA LEU A 143 -15.62 20.04 -57.61
C LEU A 143 -16.51 19.73 -58.81
#